data_fe066333fdc17b9ccd355c99358b2a48
#
_entry.id   fe066333fdc17b9ccd355c99358b2a48
#
_cell.length_a   1.000
_cell.length_b   1.000
_cell.length_c   1.000
_cell.angle_alpha   90.00
_cell.angle_beta   90.00
_cell.angle_gamma   90.00
#
_symmetry.space_group_name_H-M   'P 1'
#
loop_
_entity.id
_entity.type
_entity.pdbx_description
1 polymer ?
#
loop_
_entity_poly.entity_id
_entity_poly.type
_entity_poly.pdbx_seq_one_letter_code
_entity_poly.pdbx_strand_id
1 'polypeptide(L)'
;RIHDLRKFSRDKHKKIDDRPFGGGVGMVFKPEPLALAIDSILKRVAKSEKHRAKIILFSAAGKQFSAKTAVDFSRKYNHIIMIAGHYEGVDERIGKIVSDFGFRSPGIALAKPGVSDLSIGPYVLTGGELPAMVVLDAVARQIPGVLGKTESLEEKRHGIGVPVYTRPEVFEFKNKRYKVPKILLSGDHKKIS
;
A
#
# COMPACT_ATOMS: atom_id res chain seq x y z
N ARG A 1 0.94 -12.45 -1.05
CA ARG A 1 1.26 -13.35 -2.18
C ARG A 1 1.52 -12.53 -3.43
N ILE A 2 2.58 -12.84 -4.17
CA ILE A 2 2.96 -12.19 -5.43
C ILE A 2 2.39 -13.01 -6.60
N HIS A 3 1.88 -12.30 -7.61
CA HIS A 3 1.33 -12.86 -8.85
C HIS A 3 2.10 -12.28 -10.04
N ASP A 4 2.78 -13.14 -10.78
CA ASP A 4 3.47 -12.76 -12.01
C ASP A 4 2.45 -12.64 -13.15
N LEU A 5 2.33 -11.43 -13.72
CA LEU A 5 1.39 -11.13 -14.80
C LEU A 5 1.70 -11.91 -16.09
N ARG A 6 2.96 -12.30 -16.33
CA ARG A 6 3.34 -13.11 -17.49
C ARG A 6 2.60 -14.45 -17.57
N LYS A 7 2.18 -14.99 -16.42
CA LYS A 7 1.38 -16.22 -16.35
C LYS A 7 -0.04 -16.05 -16.87
N PHE A 8 -0.51 -14.83 -17.03
CA PHE A 8 -1.84 -14.48 -17.53
C PHE A 8 -1.81 -13.94 -18.96
N SER A 9 -0.62 -13.79 -19.54
CA SER A 9 -0.48 -13.37 -20.93
C SER A 9 -0.78 -14.53 -21.87
N ARG A 10 -1.62 -14.27 -22.90
CA ARG A 10 -1.89 -15.18 -24.01
C ARG A 10 -0.89 -15.04 -25.17
N ASP A 11 -0.04 -14.03 -25.08
CA ASP A 11 1.02 -13.82 -26.07
C ASP A 11 2.04 -14.94 -26.07
N LYS A 12 2.51 -15.34 -27.25
CA LYS A 12 3.50 -16.43 -27.44
C LYS A 12 4.78 -16.18 -26.65
N HIS A 13 5.20 -14.94 -26.52
CA HIS A 13 6.40 -14.52 -25.81
C HIS A 13 6.11 -14.00 -24.40
N LYS A 14 4.89 -14.23 -23.88
CA LYS A 14 4.45 -13.77 -22.56
C LYS A 14 4.56 -12.24 -22.35
N LYS A 15 4.43 -11.46 -23.42
CA LYS A 15 4.43 -10.00 -23.35
C LYS A 15 3.22 -9.51 -22.56
N ILE A 16 3.47 -8.57 -21.63
CA ILE A 16 2.43 -7.97 -20.78
C ILE A 16 2.27 -6.47 -21.01
N ASP A 17 3.10 -5.89 -21.87
CA ASP A 17 3.16 -4.47 -22.21
C ASP A 17 3.22 -4.25 -23.71
N ASP A 18 2.98 -3.01 -24.14
CA ASP A 18 3.09 -2.59 -25.54
C ASP A 18 3.28 -1.06 -25.62
N ARG A 19 3.56 -0.56 -26.83
CA ARG A 19 3.74 0.87 -27.08
C ARG A 19 2.44 1.64 -26.79
N PRO A 20 2.52 2.86 -26.20
CA PRO A 20 1.34 3.68 -25.99
C PRO A 20 0.69 4.13 -27.31
N PHE A 21 -0.63 4.22 -27.33
CA PHE A 21 -1.33 4.93 -28.40
C PHE A 21 -1.01 6.43 -28.33
N GLY A 22 -0.99 7.08 -29.47
CA GLY A 22 -0.61 8.49 -29.57
C GLY A 22 0.89 8.72 -29.71
N GLY A 23 1.70 7.68 -29.69
CA GLY A 23 3.15 7.75 -29.81
C GLY A 23 3.84 8.08 -28.46
N GLY A 24 5.14 8.26 -28.49
CA GLY A 24 5.97 8.52 -27.32
C GLY A 24 6.93 7.38 -27.00
N VAL A 25 7.77 7.61 -25.99
CA VAL A 25 8.71 6.62 -25.47
C VAL A 25 8.05 5.77 -24.39
N GLY A 26 8.62 4.61 -24.09
CA GLY A 26 8.19 3.74 -23.02
C GLY A 26 7.15 2.70 -23.44
N MET A 27 6.59 2.03 -22.45
CA MET A 27 5.66 0.91 -22.60
C MET A 27 4.50 1.08 -21.62
N VAL A 28 3.34 0.53 -21.96
CA VAL A 28 2.15 0.53 -21.10
C VAL A 28 1.69 -0.91 -20.87
N PHE A 29 1.37 -1.27 -19.65
CA PHE A 29 0.86 -2.61 -19.35
C PHE A 29 -0.49 -2.84 -20.00
N LYS A 30 -0.59 -3.96 -20.71
CA LYS A 30 -1.82 -4.39 -21.39
C LYS A 30 -2.93 -4.67 -20.39
N PRO A 31 -4.17 -4.30 -20.68
CA PRO A 31 -5.30 -4.53 -19.77
C PRO A 31 -5.67 -6.01 -19.64
N GLU A 32 -5.47 -6.83 -20.72
CA GLU A 32 -5.89 -8.23 -20.71
C GLU A 32 -5.18 -9.10 -19.66
N PRO A 33 -3.83 -9.19 -19.61
CA PRO A 33 -3.15 -9.99 -18.59
C PRO A 33 -3.51 -9.56 -17.17
N LEU A 34 -3.69 -8.26 -16.96
CA LEU A 34 -4.04 -7.70 -15.67
C LEU A 34 -5.49 -8.04 -15.27
N ALA A 35 -6.44 -7.91 -16.19
CA ALA A 35 -7.83 -8.29 -15.96
C ALA A 35 -7.96 -9.79 -15.62
N LEU A 36 -7.26 -10.65 -16.36
CA LEU A 36 -7.24 -12.10 -16.10
C LEU A 36 -6.62 -12.45 -14.75
N ALA A 37 -5.54 -11.73 -14.35
CA ALA A 37 -4.93 -11.90 -13.05
C ALA A 37 -5.89 -11.53 -11.92
N ILE A 38 -6.52 -10.36 -12.01
CA ILE A 38 -7.49 -9.88 -11.02
C ILE A 38 -8.67 -10.86 -10.91
N ASP A 39 -9.26 -11.28 -12.03
CA ASP A 39 -10.35 -12.25 -12.06
C ASP A 39 -9.96 -13.56 -11.37
N SER A 40 -8.79 -14.11 -11.69
CA SER A 40 -8.26 -15.34 -11.08
C SER A 40 -8.06 -15.19 -9.56
N ILE A 41 -7.60 -14.03 -9.09
CA ILE A 41 -7.41 -13.75 -7.66
C ILE A 41 -8.78 -13.67 -6.98
N LEU A 42 -9.71 -12.92 -7.52
CA LEU A 42 -11.02 -12.71 -6.94
C LEU A 42 -11.85 -14.01 -6.90
N LYS A 43 -11.79 -14.83 -7.93
CA LYS A 43 -12.42 -16.17 -7.91
C LYS A 43 -11.90 -17.07 -6.80
N ARG A 44 -10.62 -16.95 -6.43
CA ARG A 44 -10.06 -17.68 -5.27
C ARG A 44 -10.51 -17.11 -3.94
N VAL A 45 -10.56 -15.78 -3.85
CA VAL A 45 -11.04 -15.09 -2.67
C VAL A 45 -12.51 -15.39 -2.42
N ALA A 46 -13.35 -15.47 -3.48
CA ALA A 46 -14.78 -15.76 -3.39
C ALA A 46 -15.15 -17.11 -2.75
N LYS A 47 -14.22 -18.06 -2.77
CA LYS A 47 -14.47 -19.41 -2.21
C LYS A 47 -14.56 -19.47 -0.69
N SER A 48 -14.15 -18.42 0.00
CA SER A 48 -14.27 -18.30 1.45
C SER A 48 -15.31 -17.23 1.83
N GLU A 49 -16.03 -17.41 2.93
CA GLU A 49 -17.18 -16.58 3.26
C GLU A 49 -16.85 -15.12 3.57
N LYS A 50 -17.71 -14.20 3.11
CA LYS A 50 -17.74 -12.76 3.43
C LYS A 50 -16.42 -12.00 3.23
N HIS A 51 -15.90 -11.93 2.00
CA HIS A 51 -14.71 -11.15 1.71
C HIS A 51 -15.02 -9.73 1.24
N ARG A 52 -14.32 -8.78 1.86
CA ARG A 52 -14.27 -7.39 1.42
C ARG A 52 -12.91 -7.15 0.77
N ALA A 53 -12.90 -7.08 -0.55
CA ALA A 53 -11.68 -6.84 -1.33
C ALA A 53 -11.52 -5.37 -1.70
N LYS A 54 -10.30 -4.92 -1.83
CA LYS A 54 -9.90 -3.61 -2.35
C LYS A 54 -8.86 -3.81 -3.44
N ILE A 55 -9.03 -3.14 -4.59
CA ILE A 55 -8.04 -3.12 -5.67
C ILE A 55 -7.43 -1.73 -5.71
N ILE A 56 -6.11 -1.66 -5.72
CA ILE A 56 -5.31 -0.43 -5.68
C ILE A 56 -4.36 -0.45 -6.86
N LEU A 57 -4.35 0.65 -7.62
CA LEU A 57 -3.32 1.00 -8.57
C LEU A 57 -2.47 2.13 -7.98
N PHE A 58 -1.16 1.99 -8.03
CA PHE A 58 -0.27 3.06 -7.57
C PHE A 58 -0.06 4.09 -8.66
N SER A 59 -0.34 5.36 -8.33
CA SER A 59 -0.20 6.50 -9.22
C SER A 59 0.21 7.73 -8.42
N ALA A 60 1.14 8.53 -8.93
CA ALA A 60 1.53 9.79 -8.29
C ALA A 60 0.37 10.79 -8.19
N ALA A 61 -0.58 10.72 -9.14
CA ALA A 61 -1.79 11.54 -9.16
C ALA A 61 -2.94 10.98 -8.30
N GLY A 62 -2.77 9.79 -7.72
CA GLY A 62 -3.79 9.14 -6.90
C GLY A 62 -4.05 9.84 -5.57
N LYS A 63 -5.06 9.36 -4.85
CA LYS A 63 -5.35 9.84 -3.50
C LYS A 63 -4.17 9.57 -2.58
N GLN A 64 -3.73 10.60 -1.84
CA GLN A 64 -2.62 10.49 -0.91
C GLN A 64 -2.90 9.46 0.19
N PHE A 65 -1.99 8.51 0.35
CA PHE A 65 -1.96 7.54 1.45
C PHE A 65 -1.56 8.22 2.77
N SER A 66 -2.16 7.79 3.86
CA SER A 66 -1.90 8.34 5.20
C SER A 66 -2.05 7.26 6.26
N ALA A 67 -1.59 7.52 7.50
CA ALA A 67 -1.80 6.65 8.64
C ALA A 67 -3.30 6.32 8.86
N LYS A 68 -4.18 7.31 8.69
CA LYS A 68 -5.64 7.10 8.75
C LYS A 68 -6.10 6.11 7.67
N THR A 69 -5.56 6.21 6.45
CA THR A 69 -5.87 5.27 5.37
C THR A 69 -5.41 3.85 5.72
N ALA A 70 -4.23 3.70 6.32
CA ALA A 70 -3.72 2.40 6.77
C ALA A 70 -4.64 1.75 7.82
N VAL A 71 -5.06 2.51 8.83
CA VAL A 71 -6.05 2.05 9.84
C VAL A 71 -7.37 1.67 9.18
N ASP A 72 -7.88 2.50 8.28
CA ASP A 72 -9.12 2.20 7.55
C ASP A 72 -9.02 0.91 6.74
N PHE A 73 -7.90 0.71 6.04
CA PHE A 73 -7.68 -0.48 5.22
C PHE A 73 -7.59 -1.75 6.07
N SER A 74 -6.87 -1.72 7.18
CA SER A 74 -6.74 -2.87 8.09
C SER A 74 -8.09 -3.33 8.68
N ARG A 75 -9.04 -2.40 8.87
CA ARG A 75 -10.35 -2.69 9.46
C ARG A 75 -11.42 -3.04 8.42
N LYS A 76 -11.36 -2.41 7.23
CA LYS A 76 -12.42 -2.49 6.23
C LYS A 76 -12.26 -3.64 5.27
N TYR A 77 -11.02 -4.08 5.02
CA TYR A 77 -10.73 -5.07 3.97
C TYR A 77 -10.04 -6.30 4.51
N ASN A 78 -10.47 -7.46 4.04
CA ASN A 78 -9.84 -8.75 4.31
C ASN A 78 -8.80 -9.08 3.25
N HIS A 79 -8.96 -8.49 2.05
CA HIS A 79 -8.05 -8.66 0.92
C HIS A 79 -7.75 -7.32 0.27
N ILE A 80 -6.48 -7.06 0.03
CA ILE A 80 -6.01 -5.90 -0.73
C ILE A 80 -5.20 -6.42 -1.90
N ILE A 81 -5.65 -6.12 -3.12
CA ILE A 81 -4.95 -6.43 -4.37
C ILE A 81 -4.23 -5.16 -4.77
N MET A 82 -2.91 -5.20 -4.81
CA MET A 82 -2.06 -4.07 -5.18
C MET A 82 -1.46 -4.32 -6.57
N ILE A 83 -1.68 -3.38 -7.48
CA ILE A 83 -1.17 -3.42 -8.85
C ILE A 83 0.09 -2.57 -8.88
N ALA A 84 1.25 -3.23 -9.04
CA ALA A 84 2.54 -2.58 -9.23
C ALA A 84 2.80 -2.45 -10.74
N GLY A 85 2.59 -1.25 -11.28
CA GLY A 85 2.92 -0.90 -12.66
C GLY A 85 4.39 -0.52 -12.82
N HIS A 86 4.86 -0.53 -14.06
CA HIS A 86 6.18 -0.06 -14.50
C HIS A 86 6.07 0.86 -15.72
N TYR A 87 7.16 1.50 -16.11
CA TYR A 87 7.27 2.35 -17.29
C TYR A 87 6.25 3.50 -17.27
N GLU A 88 5.45 3.64 -18.33
CA GLU A 88 4.43 4.68 -18.46
C GLU A 88 3.14 4.35 -17.70
N GLY A 89 3.09 3.19 -17.04
CA GLY A 89 1.96 2.78 -16.21
C GLY A 89 1.13 1.65 -16.80
N VAL A 90 -0.15 1.68 -16.50
CA VAL A 90 -1.13 0.63 -16.82
C VAL A 90 -2.22 1.23 -17.69
N ASP A 91 -2.70 0.47 -18.67
CA ASP A 91 -3.80 0.89 -19.53
C ASP A 91 -5.05 1.27 -18.72
N GLU A 92 -5.52 2.51 -18.90
CA GLU A 92 -6.63 3.10 -18.15
C GLU A 92 -7.94 2.30 -18.25
N ARG A 93 -8.11 1.50 -19.30
CA ARG A 93 -9.27 0.63 -19.46
C ARG A 93 -9.43 -0.37 -18.33
N ILE A 94 -8.38 -0.67 -17.58
CA ILE A 94 -8.47 -1.59 -16.44
C ILE A 94 -9.45 -1.10 -15.38
N GLY A 95 -9.50 0.21 -15.12
CA GLY A 95 -10.47 0.79 -14.19
C GLY A 95 -11.91 0.52 -14.59
N LYS A 96 -12.22 0.72 -15.87
CA LYS A 96 -13.54 0.43 -16.44
C LYS A 96 -13.85 -1.07 -16.46
N ILE A 97 -12.90 -1.90 -16.90
CA ILE A 97 -13.06 -3.37 -16.90
C ILE A 97 -13.41 -3.88 -15.51
N VAL A 98 -12.66 -3.46 -14.49
CA VAL A 98 -12.92 -3.87 -13.10
C VAL A 98 -14.28 -3.37 -12.61
N SER A 99 -14.70 -2.18 -13.03
CA SER A 99 -16.01 -1.62 -12.68
C SER A 99 -17.17 -2.36 -13.36
N ASP A 100 -17.07 -2.61 -14.67
CA ASP A 100 -18.15 -3.18 -15.49
C ASP A 100 -18.38 -4.67 -15.20
N PHE A 101 -17.32 -5.40 -15.09
CA PHE A 101 -17.37 -6.81 -14.70
C PHE A 101 -17.51 -7.00 -13.19
N GLY A 102 -17.68 -5.90 -12.48
CA GLY A 102 -17.79 -5.70 -11.04
C GLY A 102 -17.97 -7.01 -10.34
N PHE A 103 -16.89 -7.71 -10.18
CA PHE A 103 -16.78 -9.11 -9.83
C PHE A 103 -18.00 -9.54 -9.03
N ARG A 104 -19.07 -9.89 -9.77
CA ARG A 104 -20.35 -10.40 -9.27
C ARG A 104 -20.17 -11.84 -8.77
N SER A 105 -19.04 -12.09 -8.12
CA SER A 105 -18.89 -13.35 -7.41
C SER A 105 -19.73 -13.25 -6.15
N PRO A 106 -20.72 -14.14 -5.96
CA PRO A 106 -21.44 -14.21 -4.71
C PRO A 106 -20.46 -14.29 -3.55
N GLY A 107 -20.57 -13.38 -2.58
CA GLY A 107 -19.71 -13.37 -1.40
C GLY A 107 -18.57 -12.35 -1.40
N ILE A 108 -18.25 -11.66 -2.51
CA ILE A 108 -17.29 -10.55 -2.49
C ILE A 108 -18.02 -9.21 -2.52
N ALA A 109 -17.91 -8.45 -1.43
CA ALA A 109 -18.27 -7.05 -1.44
C ALA A 109 -17.04 -6.21 -1.82
N LEU A 110 -16.98 -5.68 -3.03
CA LEU A 110 -16.10 -4.56 -3.34
C LEU A 110 -16.71 -3.31 -2.69
N ALA A 111 -15.96 -2.66 -1.80
CA ALA A 111 -16.46 -1.49 -1.08
C ALA A 111 -16.75 -0.27 -1.98
N LYS A 112 -16.14 -0.23 -3.16
CA LYS A 112 -16.52 0.55 -4.34
C LYS A 112 -16.13 -0.28 -5.56
N PRO A 113 -17.02 -0.44 -6.55
CA PRO A 113 -16.64 -1.07 -7.82
C PRO A 113 -15.53 -0.24 -8.47
N GLY A 114 -14.47 -0.91 -8.94
CA GLY A 114 -13.36 -0.29 -9.64
C GLY A 114 -12.02 -0.37 -8.93
N VAL A 115 -10.99 0.06 -9.64
CA VAL A 115 -9.64 0.26 -9.15
C VAL A 115 -9.57 1.64 -8.47
N SER A 116 -8.84 1.75 -7.39
CA SER A 116 -8.59 3.04 -6.74
C SER A 116 -7.14 3.43 -6.89
N ASP A 117 -6.92 4.62 -7.42
CA ASP A 117 -5.58 5.20 -7.52
C ASP A 117 -5.12 5.68 -6.15
N LEU A 118 -3.93 5.26 -5.76
CA LEU A 118 -3.32 5.58 -4.48
C LEU A 118 -1.90 6.12 -4.69
N SER A 119 -1.62 7.27 -4.09
CA SER A 119 -0.30 7.90 -4.09
C SER A 119 0.36 7.75 -2.72
N ILE A 120 1.67 7.50 -2.69
CA ILE A 120 2.49 7.58 -1.48
C ILE A 120 3.24 8.90 -1.37
N GLY A 121 3.11 9.78 -2.37
CA GLY A 121 3.75 11.10 -2.42
C GLY A 121 3.67 11.72 -3.79
N PRO A 122 3.86 13.06 -3.89
CA PRO A 122 3.79 13.80 -5.14
C PRO A 122 5.12 13.68 -5.94
N TYR A 123 5.54 12.47 -6.24
CA TYR A 123 6.76 12.16 -6.99
C TYR A 123 6.57 10.88 -7.80
N VAL A 124 7.34 10.74 -8.87
CA VAL A 124 7.33 9.57 -9.74
C VAL A 124 8.41 8.58 -9.28
N LEU A 125 8.06 7.31 -9.27
CA LEU A 125 8.97 6.20 -9.01
C LEU A 125 9.07 5.31 -10.26
N THR A 126 10.11 4.49 -10.33
CA THR A 126 10.35 3.58 -11.47
C THR A 126 9.32 2.45 -11.56
N GLY A 127 8.60 2.16 -10.47
CA GLY A 127 7.58 1.11 -10.42
C GLY A 127 6.73 1.17 -9.17
N GLY A 128 5.67 0.37 -9.14
CA GLY A 128 4.71 0.29 -8.05
C GLY A 128 5.12 -0.62 -6.88
N GLU A 129 6.27 -1.26 -6.93
CA GLU A 129 6.72 -2.21 -5.90
C GLU A 129 7.02 -1.51 -4.58
N LEU A 130 7.76 -0.41 -4.62
CA LEU A 130 8.07 0.37 -3.41
C LEU A 130 6.79 0.94 -2.77
N PRO A 131 5.87 1.58 -3.51
CA PRO A 131 4.57 1.95 -2.97
C PRO A 131 3.81 0.78 -2.35
N ALA A 132 3.82 -0.39 -3.00
CA ALA A 132 3.17 -1.59 -2.48
C ALA A 132 3.77 -2.04 -1.14
N MET A 133 5.09 -2.00 -1.01
CA MET A 133 5.79 -2.34 0.24
C MET A 133 5.46 -1.34 1.35
N VAL A 134 5.45 -0.03 1.06
CA VAL A 134 5.07 1.02 2.02
C VAL A 134 3.65 0.81 2.54
N VAL A 135 2.70 0.59 1.64
CA VAL A 135 1.30 0.37 2.01
C VAL A 135 1.13 -0.95 2.77
N LEU A 136 1.82 -2.02 2.33
CA LEU A 136 1.80 -3.32 3.01
C LEU A 136 2.28 -3.21 4.45
N ASP A 137 3.43 -2.59 4.69
CA ASP A 137 3.99 -2.43 6.03
C ASP A 137 3.06 -1.59 6.92
N ALA A 138 2.67 -0.40 6.43
CA ALA A 138 1.82 0.50 7.19
C ALA A 138 0.45 -0.10 7.55
N VAL A 139 -0.15 -0.92 6.67
CA VAL A 139 -1.42 -1.60 6.94
C VAL A 139 -1.22 -2.81 7.85
N ALA A 140 -0.18 -3.62 7.62
CA ALA A 140 0.09 -4.82 8.41
C ALA A 140 0.33 -4.48 9.88
N ARG A 141 1.06 -3.41 10.19
CA ARG A 141 1.29 -2.92 11.56
C ARG A 141 -0.02 -2.61 12.32
N GLN A 142 -1.10 -2.27 11.62
CA GLN A 142 -2.40 -1.98 12.23
C GLN A 142 -3.21 -3.25 12.56
N ILE A 143 -2.78 -4.42 12.08
CA ILE A 143 -3.47 -5.70 12.33
C ILE A 143 -3.05 -6.22 13.71
N PRO A 144 -4.02 -6.54 14.60
CA PRO A 144 -3.70 -7.10 15.91
C PRO A 144 -2.82 -8.35 15.82
N GLY A 145 -1.79 -8.42 16.64
CA GLY A 145 -0.86 -9.55 16.70
C GLY A 145 0.31 -9.52 15.70
N VAL A 146 0.34 -8.59 14.73
CA VAL A 146 1.49 -8.41 13.84
C VAL A 146 2.66 -7.76 14.59
N LEU A 147 2.39 -6.72 15.37
CA LEU A 147 3.33 -6.21 16.35
C LEU A 147 3.06 -6.87 17.70
N GLY A 148 4.12 -7.22 18.43
CA GLY A 148 4.00 -7.97 19.68
C GLY A 148 3.14 -7.29 20.75
N LYS A 149 3.10 -5.95 20.79
CA LYS A 149 2.25 -5.16 21.67
C LYS A 149 1.54 -4.07 20.89
N THR A 150 0.25 -3.87 21.17
CA THR A 150 -0.55 -2.80 20.53
C THR A 150 -0.01 -1.41 20.88
N GLU A 151 0.61 -1.27 22.04
CA GLU A 151 1.27 -0.05 22.51
C GLU A 151 2.55 0.27 21.73
N SER A 152 3.04 -0.66 20.90
CA SER A 152 4.19 -0.41 20.01
C SER A 152 3.85 0.49 18.82
N LEU A 153 2.55 0.76 18.57
CA LEU A 153 2.12 1.71 17.56
C LEU A 153 2.41 3.14 18.04
N GLU A 154 3.41 3.77 17.44
CA GLU A 154 3.83 5.13 17.75
C GLU A 154 2.68 6.13 17.61
N GLU A 155 1.87 5.96 16.57
CA GLU A 155 0.69 6.79 16.25
C GLU A 155 -0.35 6.82 17.38
N LYS A 156 -0.36 5.78 18.22
CA LYS A 156 -1.29 5.69 19.36
C LYS A 156 -0.72 6.25 20.66
N ARG A 157 0.61 6.35 20.77
CA ARG A 157 1.27 6.81 21.98
C ARG A 157 1.48 8.30 22.01
N HIS A 158 2.19 8.81 21.03
CA HIS A 158 2.72 10.18 21.06
C HIS A 158 2.48 10.93 19.75
N GLY A 159 1.91 10.29 18.74
CA GLY A 159 1.81 10.83 17.39
C GLY A 159 2.99 10.43 16.50
N ILE A 160 2.98 10.92 15.27
CA ILE A 160 3.95 10.53 14.25
C ILE A 160 5.19 11.41 14.35
N GLY A 161 6.38 10.80 14.44
CA GLY A 161 7.66 11.51 14.37
C GLY A 161 8.03 12.31 15.62
N VAL A 162 7.53 11.89 16.78
CA VAL A 162 7.89 12.53 18.05
C VAL A 162 9.37 12.23 18.37
N PRO A 163 10.19 13.24 18.76
CA PRO A 163 11.57 13.04 19.10
C PRO A 163 11.73 12.06 20.27
N VAL A 164 12.60 11.07 20.11
CA VAL A 164 12.89 10.08 21.14
C VAL A 164 14.36 10.15 21.55
N TYR A 165 14.63 9.81 22.80
CA TYR A 165 15.97 9.85 23.39
C TYR A 165 16.25 8.50 24.05
N THR A 166 17.54 8.09 24.04
CA THR A 166 18.03 6.87 24.69
C THR A 166 19.23 7.18 25.56
N ARG A 167 19.74 6.18 26.25
CA ARG A 167 20.94 6.26 27.09
C ARG A 167 22.22 6.42 26.25
N PRO A 168 23.23 7.11 26.75
CA PRO A 168 23.33 7.73 28.07
C PRO A 168 22.59 9.08 28.17
N GLU A 169 22.31 9.56 29.40
CA GLU A 169 21.68 10.86 29.66
C GLU A 169 22.47 12.03 29.09
N VAL A 170 23.80 11.94 29.16
CA VAL A 170 24.73 12.93 28.60
C VAL A 170 25.67 12.22 27.64
N PHE A 171 25.60 12.60 26.39
CA PHE A 171 26.51 12.12 25.34
C PHE A 171 27.57 13.18 25.05
N GLU A 172 28.84 12.82 25.09
CA GLU A 172 29.94 13.72 24.76
C GLU A 172 30.53 13.40 23.39
N PHE A 173 30.65 14.41 22.56
CA PHE A 173 31.25 14.30 21.24
C PHE A 173 31.97 15.58 20.84
N LYS A 174 33.23 15.48 20.41
CA LYS A 174 34.11 16.61 20.04
C LYS A 174 34.10 17.76 21.07
N ASN A 175 34.31 17.43 22.34
CA ASN A 175 34.33 18.34 23.48
C ASN A 175 33.02 19.10 23.72
N LYS A 176 31.90 18.63 23.15
CA LYS A 176 30.55 19.16 23.40
C LYS A 176 29.68 18.10 24.10
N ARG A 177 28.85 18.58 25.03
CA ARG A 177 27.95 17.74 25.82
C ARG A 177 26.50 17.89 25.29
N TYR A 178 25.88 16.79 24.92
CA TYR A 178 24.50 16.69 24.45
C TYR A 178 23.67 15.99 25.51
N LYS A 179 22.67 16.67 26.03
CA LYS A 179 21.85 16.18 27.16
C LYS A 179 20.45 15.82 26.70
N VAL A 180 19.89 14.80 27.33
CA VAL A 180 18.43 14.51 27.21
C VAL A 180 17.67 15.68 27.86
N PRO A 181 16.51 16.09 27.28
CA PRO A 181 15.66 17.11 27.89
C PRO A 181 15.27 16.74 29.33
N LYS A 182 15.41 17.71 30.27
CA LYS A 182 15.13 17.50 31.69
C LYS A 182 13.74 16.95 32.00
N ILE A 183 12.75 17.32 31.16
CA ILE A 183 11.38 16.85 31.30
C ILE A 183 11.27 15.31 31.22
N LEU A 184 12.07 14.67 30.35
CA LEU A 184 12.10 13.22 30.20
C LEU A 184 12.76 12.48 31.37
N LEU A 185 13.53 13.21 32.18
CA LEU A 185 14.22 12.70 33.36
C LEU A 185 13.42 12.92 34.65
N SER A 186 12.34 13.68 34.58
CA SER A 186 11.55 14.07 35.74
C SER A 186 10.72 12.97 36.36
N GLY A 187 10.43 11.87 35.59
CA GLY A 187 9.48 10.83 36.02
C GLY A 187 8.01 11.27 36.01
N ASP A 188 7.72 12.50 35.64
CA ASP A 188 6.36 13.05 35.58
C ASP A 188 5.70 12.68 34.24
N HIS A 189 5.07 11.50 34.18
CA HIS A 189 4.44 10.98 32.98
C HIS A 189 3.33 11.90 32.40
N LYS A 190 2.71 12.74 33.23
CA LYS A 190 1.67 13.68 32.76
C LYS A 190 2.25 14.85 31.96
N LYS A 191 3.53 15.17 32.17
CA LYS A 191 4.23 16.25 31.46
C LYS A 191 5.03 15.73 30.27
N ILE A 192 5.27 14.41 30.23
CA ILE A 192 6.03 13.74 29.16
C ILE A 192 5.11 13.31 27.99
N SER A 193 3.84 13.11 28.27
CA SER A 193 2.81 12.68 27.26
C SER A 193 2.30 13.83 26.39
#